data_19a32e063c84a23c3709d487241f2cb4
#
_entry.id   19a32e063c84a23c3709d487241f2cb4
#
_cell.length_a   1.000
_cell.length_b   1.000
_cell.length_c   1.000
_cell.angle_alpha   90.00
_cell.angle_beta   90.00
_cell.angle_gamma   90.00
#
_symmetry.space_group_name_H-M   'P 1'
#
loop_
_entity.id
_entity.type
_entity.pdbx_description
1 polymer ?
#
loop_
_entity_poly.entity_id
_entity_poly.type
_entity_poly.pdbx_seq_one_letter_code
_entity_poly.pdbx_strand_id
1 'polypeptide(L)'
;RTADGSRKISFASLGMSLGEAKYGEDPYDDAVELSYSWADIDAMAHANNFQDIRIGDYKTITAGGETVRCQVAGINTHRHCSDRDQGPHIDFISKDCLKNTVQWSSAGHNNGDANTPYPWLASTVFTYLNETILPKLPSDLASVIVNRRALMEQRYTAGATNMTQSNTWGWCDIGKLWLPNEVEVYGVCVWSGLNDGWAHGDGTHYPIFQGGWATRVKGLGHNGGRCHWWLRAVRSASSTGACYVGNNGDPSGWGVTSSGAVPLCFRIA
;
A
#
# COMPACT_ATOMS: atom_id res chain seq x y z
N ARG A 1 23.87 -10.46 -15.46
CA ARG A 1 24.55 -11.01 -14.28
C ARG A 1 26.05 -11.04 -14.57
N THR A 2 26.87 -10.68 -13.60
CA THR A 2 28.32 -10.88 -13.66
C THR A 2 28.64 -12.33 -13.36
N ALA A 3 29.86 -12.78 -13.69
CA ALA A 3 30.31 -14.15 -13.47
C ALA A 3 30.30 -14.60 -12.00
N ASP A 4 30.25 -13.64 -11.06
CA ASP A 4 30.12 -13.88 -9.61
C ASP A 4 28.65 -13.88 -9.11
N GLY A 5 27.68 -13.82 -10.02
CA GLY A 5 26.26 -13.81 -9.68
C GLY A 5 25.70 -12.44 -9.28
N SER A 6 26.54 -11.42 -9.13
CA SER A 6 26.04 -10.06 -8.83
C SER A 6 25.34 -9.46 -10.06
N ARG A 7 24.26 -8.75 -9.85
CA ARG A 7 23.58 -7.98 -10.91
C ARG A 7 24.36 -6.71 -11.18
N LYS A 8 24.72 -6.47 -12.44
CA LYS A 8 25.18 -5.14 -12.84
C LYS A 8 23.99 -4.18 -12.73
N ILE A 9 24.11 -3.17 -11.88
CA ILE A 9 23.26 -2.00 -11.98
C ILE A 9 23.62 -1.36 -13.33
N SER A 10 22.66 -1.29 -14.25
CA SER A 10 22.90 -0.58 -15.50
C SER A 10 23.10 0.92 -15.20
N PHE A 11 23.89 1.61 -16.01
CA PHE A 11 23.98 3.07 -15.91
C PHE A 11 22.62 3.75 -16.05
N ALA A 12 21.69 3.13 -16.80
CA ALA A 12 20.30 3.59 -16.90
C ALA A 12 19.57 3.47 -15.55
N SER A 13 19.66 2.33 -14.84
CA SER A 13 19.06 2.17 -13.51
C SER A 13 19.69 3.09 -12.46
N LEU A 14 20.99 3.37 -12.57
CA LEU A 14 21.68 4.32 -11.71
C LEU A 14 21.27 5.78 -12.04
N GLY A 15 21.15 6.10 -13.32
CA GLY A 15 20.68 7.41 -13.82
C GLY A 15 19.26 7.68 -13.38
N MET A 16 18.37 6.68 -13.41
CA MET A 16 17.00 6.79 -12.93
C MET A 16 16.94 7.04 -11.43
N SER A 17 17.82 6.42 -10.65
CA SER A 17 17.94 6.68 -9.21
C SER A 17 18.49 8.08 -8.88
N LEU A 18 19.13 8.75 -9.86
CA LEU A 18 19.66 10.11 -9.77
C LEU A 18 18.76 11.18 -10.41
N GLY A 19 17.53 10.83 -10.81
CA GLY A 19 16.56 11.77 -11.37
C GLY A 19 16.62 11.96 -12.88
N GLU A 20 17.37 11.11 -13.61
CA GLU A 20 17.46 11.14 -15.08
C GLU A 20 16.39 10.29 -15.78
N ALA A 21 15.42 9.71 -15.03
CA ALA A 21 14.30 8.99 -15.64
C ALA A 21 13.50 9.93 -16.55
N LYS A 22 13.28 9.49 -17.79
CA LYS A 22 12.41 10.23 -18.71
C LYS A 22 11.01 10.30 -18.13
N TYR A 23 10.40 11.46 -18.26
CA TYR A 23 9.06 11.70 -17.77
C TYR A 23 8.07 10.69 -18.36
N GLY A 24 7.42 9.91 -17.48
CA GLY A 24 6.42 8.91 -17.85
C GLY A 24 6.92 7.49 -18.11
N GLU A 25 8.22 7.21 -18.01
CA GLU A 25 8.76 5.85 -18.06
C GLU A 25 8.62 5.16 -16.67
N ASP A 26 8.31 3.87 -16.69
CA ASP A 26 8.31 3.05 -15.47
C ASP A 26 9.78 2.74 -15.09
N PRO A 27 10.29 3.23 -13.95
CA PRO A 27 11.67 2.99 -13.55
C PRO A 27 11.97 1.53 -13.21
N TYR A 28 10.96 0.67 -13.20
CA TYR A 28 11.06 -0.75 -12.87
C TYR A 28 10.82 -1.66 -14.07
N ASP A 29 11.04 -1.18 -15.29
CA ASP A 29 10.91 -2.00 -16.51
C ASP A 29 11.92 -3.16 -16.55
N ASP A 30 13.05 -3.07 -15.84
CA ASP A 30 14.04 -4.13 -15.67
C ASP A 30 13.77 -5.06 -14.48
N ALA A 31 12.63 -4.90 -13.80
CA ALA A 31 12.23 -5.75 -12.68
C ALA A 31 12.02 -7.21 -13.12
N VAL A 32 12.44 -8.13 -12.26
CA VAL A 32 12.39 -9.56 -12.57
C VAL A 32 11.38 -10.28 -11.69
N GLU A 33 10.83 -11.37 -12.21
CA GLU A 33 10.01 -12.26 -11.41
C GLU A 33 10.87 -13.06 -10.43
N LEU A 34 10.51 -13.00 -9.15
CA LEU A 34 11.22 -13.70 -8.09
C LEU A 34 10.96 -15.20 -8.18
N SER A 35 12.04 -15.99 -8.26
CA SER A 35 11.98 -17.46 -8.29
C SER A 35 11.79 -18.09 -6.90
N TYR A 36 11.98 -17.33 -5.83
CA TYR A 36 11.82 -17.78 -4.44
C TYR A 36 10.39 -18.18 -4.14
N SER A 37 10.19 -19.24 -3.34
CA SER A 37 8.89 -19.53 -2.75
C SER A 37 8.51 -18.46 -1.72
N TRP A 38 7.25 -18.39 -1.31
CA TRP A 38 6.83 -17.48 -0.25
C TRP A 38 7.49 -17.82 1.09
N ALA A 39 7.72 -19.11 1.37
CA ALA A 39 8.47 -19.56 2.54
C ALA A 39 9.95 -19.12 2.50
N ASP A 40 10.59 -19.11 1.33
CA ASP A 40 11.96 -18.60 1.21
C ASP A 40 12.00 -17.09 1.50
N ILE A 41 11.04 -16.32 1.00
CA ILE A 41 10.93 -14.88 1.25
C ILE A 41 10.69 -14.61 2.74
N ASP A 42 9.87 -15.41 3.40
CA ASP A 42 9.63 -15.36 4.84
C ASP A 42 10.91 -15.65 5.64
N ALA A 43 11.65 -16.69 5.26
CA ALA A 43 12.95 -17.01 5.86
C ALA A 43 13.98 -15.89 5.64
N MET A 44 13.97 -15.24 4.47
CA MET A 44 14.83 -14.07 4.19
C MET A 44 14.45 -12.87 5.09
N ALA A 45 13.15 -12.66 5.33
CA ALA A 45 12.69 -11.63 6.24
C ALA A 45 13.18 -11.89 7.66
N HIS A 46 12.95 -13.09 8.19
CA HIS A 46 13.44 -13.48 9.52
C HIS A 46 14.97 -13.37 9.67
N ALA A 47 15.71 -13.68 8.61
CA ALA A 47 17.17 -13.54 8.58
C ALA A 47 17.65 -12.10 8.32
N ASN A 48 16.73 -11.16 8.01
CA ASN A 48 17.04 -9.81 7.53
C ASN A 48 18.07 -9.83 6.36
N ASN A 49 17.87 -10.73 5.42
CA ASN A 49 18.78 -10.94 4.28
C ASN A 49 18.02 -10.95 2.96
N PHE A 50 17.95 -9.80 2.29
CA PHE A 50 17.23 -9.59 1.04
C PHE A 50 18.18 -9.30 -0.15
N GLN A 51 19.41 -9.80 -0.13
CA GLN A 51 20.51 -9.37 -1.04
C GLN A 51 20.17 -9.47 -2.53
N ASP A 52 19.33 -10.43 -2.93
CA ASP A 52 18.99 -10.67 -4.32
C ASP A 52 17.61 -10.10 -4.70
N ILE A 53 16.93 -9.42 -3.78
CA ILE A 53 15.60 -8.81 -3.99
C ILE A 53 15.75 -7.31 -4.12
N ARG A 54 15.17 -6.73 -5.17
CA ARG A 54 15.15 -5.27 -5.41
C ARG A 54 13.74 -4.72 -5.42
N ILE A 55 13.64 -3.43 -5.17
CA ILE A 55 12.38 -2.70 -5.36
C ILE A 55 11.93 -2.85 -6.82
N GLY A 56 10.64 -3.14 -7.01
CA GLY A 56 10.05 -3.40 -8.31
C GLY A 56 10.08 -4.87 -8.75
N ASP A 57 11.02 -5.71 -8.26
CA ASP A 57 10.96 -7.16 -8.49
C ASP A 57 9.59 -7.70 -8.03
N TYR A 58 9.09 -8.76 -8.63
CA TYR A 58 7.70 -9.15 -8.42
C TYR A 58 7.49 -10.66 -8.34
N LYS A 59 6.33 -11.04 -7.83
CA LYS A 59 5.75 -12.39 -7.98
C LYS A 59 4.36 -12.27 -8.56
N THR A 60 4.04 -13.17 -9.47
CA THR A 60 2.70 -13.31 -10.01
C THR A 60 1.93 -14.34 -9.21
N ILE A 61 0.71 -13.99 -8.80
CA ILE A 61 -0.19 -14.87 -8.07
C ILE A 61 -1.58 -14.91 -8.74
N THR A 62 -2.40 -15.86 -8.33
CA THR A 62 -3.84 -15.86 -8.61
C THR A 62 -4.59 -15.50 -7.31
N ALA A 63 -5.36 -14.43 -7.31
CA ALA A 63 -6.19 -14.00 -6.19
C ALA A 63 -7.65 -13.92 -6.65
N GLY A 64 -8.52 -14.76 -6.08
CA GLY A 64 -9.94 -14.78 -6.46
C GLY A 64 -10.22 -15.08 -7.94
N GLY A 65 -9.33 -15.81 -8.60
CA GLY A 65 -9.45 -16.16 -10.03
C GLY A 65 -8.87 -15.12 -10.99
N GLU A 66 -8.24 -14.05 -10.49
CA GLU A 66 -7.55 -13.06 -11.32
C GLU A 66 -6.03 -13.12 -11.13
N THR A 67 -5.30 -12.83 -12.20
CA THR A 67 -3.84 -12.71 -12.17
C THR A 67 -3.47 -11.37 -11.52
N VAL A 68 -2.58 -11.41 -10.52
CA VAL A 68 -2.09 -10.23 -9.80
C VAL A 68 -0.56 -10.25 -9.76
N ARG A 69 0.06 -9.21 -10.28
CA ARG A 69 1.51 -9.01 -10.21
C ARG A 69 1.83 -8.20 -8.96
N CYS A 70 2.37 -8.84 -7.92
CA CYS A 70 2.76 -8.22 -6.66
C CYS A 70 4.21 -7.76 -6.73
N GLN A 71 4.46 -6.45 -6.70
CA GLN A 71 5.80 -5.85 -6.77
C GLN A 71 6.34 -5.58 -5.36
N VAL A 72 7.63 -5.76 -5.18
CA VAL A 72 8.36 -5.33 -3.97
C VAL A 72 8.27 -3.81 -3.88
N ALA A 73 7.54 -3.33 -2.90
CA ALA A 73 7.31 -1.91 -2.69
C ALA A 73 8.34 -1.27 -1.76
N GLY A 74 8.80 -2.04 -0.77
CA GLY A 74 9.77 -1.61 0.20
C GLY A 74 10.36 -2.77 0.99
N ILE A 75 11.59 -2.60 1.45
CA ILE A 75 12.30 -3.53 2.33
C ILE A 75 12.65 -2.76 3.58
N ASN A 76 12.19 -3.23 4.75
CA ASN A 76 12.38 -2.56 6.05
C ASN A 76 11.86 -1.11 6.11
N THR A 77 10.98 -0.70 5.19
CA THR A 77 10.57 0.71 5.00
C THR A 77 9.95 1.31 6.27
N HIS A 78 9.22 0.52 7.06
CA HIS A 78 8.55 1.00 8.28
C HIS A 78 9.11 0.37 9.55
N ARG A 79 10.30 -0.20 9.52
CA ARG A 79 10.83 -0.99 10.63
C ARG A 79 10.88 -0.21 11.94
N HIS A 80 11.36 1.04 11.87
CA HIS A 80 11.54 1.90 13.04
C HIS A 80 10.54 3.07 13.10
N CYS A 81 9.45 3.00 12.33
CA CYS A 81 8.45 4.06 12.22
C CYS A 81 7.14 3.67 12.90
N SER A 82 7.21 3.15 14.12
CA SER A 82 6.03 2.81 14.93
C SER A 82 6.35 2.91 16.42
N ASP A 83 5.35 2.66 17.26
CA ASP A 83 5.49 2.57 18.71
C ASP A 83 6.32 1.36 19.18
N ARG A 84 6.69 0.48 18.25
CA ARG A 84 7.57 -0.67 18.48
C ARG A 84 8.36 -0.99 17.21
N ASP A 85 9.49 -1.70 17.34
CA ASP A 85 10.16 -2.28 16.18
C ASP A 85 9.21 -3.28 15.48
N GLN A 86 8.97 -3.08 14.19
CA GLN A 86 8.13 -3.97 13.38
C GLN A 86 8.90 -5.18 12.83
N GLY A 87 10.16 -5.33 13.18
CA GLY A 87 11.02 -6.39 12.67
C GLY A 87 11.47 -6.16 11.21
N PRO A 88 12.40 -6.99 10.75
CA PRO A 88 12.74 -7.01 9.33
C PRO A 88 11.54 -7.47 8.51
N HIS A 89 11.31 -6.85 7.36
CA HIS A 89 10.14 -7.17 6.53
C HIS A 89 10.32 -6.75 5.08
N ILE A 90 9.47 -7.32 4.24
CA ILE A 90 9.29 -6.94 2.85
C ILE A 90 7.81 -6.65 2.60
N ASP A 91 7.53 -5.50 2.01
CA ASP A 91 6.18 -5.08 1.64
C ASP A 91 5.97 -5.24 0.14
N PHE A 92 4.84 -5.82 -0.23
CA PHE A 92 4.40 -5.99 -1.60
C PHE A 92 3.18 -5.10 -1.89
N ILE A 93 3.16 -4.48 -3.07
CA ILE A 93 2.01 -3.73 -3.61
C ILE A 93 1.79 -4.21 -5.04
N SER A 94 0.56 -4.57 -5.40
CA SER A 94 0.26 -4.99 -6.76
C SER A 94 0.49 -3.88 -7.78
N LYS A 95 1.02 -4.23 -8.96
CA LYS A 95 1.21 -3.29 -10.07
C LYS A 95 -0.13 -2.69 -10.50
N ASP A 96 -1.13 -3.53 -10.68
CA ASP A 96 -2.49 -3.17 -11.03
C ASP A 96 -3.45 -3.41 -9.85
N CYS A 97 -4.62 -2.81 -9.90
CA CYS A 97 -5.68 -3.05 -8.95
C CYS A 97 -6.44 -4.34 -9.28
N LEU A 98 -7.19 -4.86 -8.32
CA LEU A 98 -8.17 -5.92 -8.54
C LEU A 98 -9.26 -5.44 -9.50
N LYS A 99 -9.92 -6.37 -10.22
CA LYS A 99 -10.97 -6.03 -11.21
C LYS A 99 -12.20 -5.39 -10.58
N ASN A 100 -12.54 -5.81 -9.36
CA ASN A 100 -13.72 -5.30 -8.69
C ASN A 100 -13.44 -3.96 -8.03
N THR A 101 -14.26 -2.98 -8.32
CA THR A 101 -14.29 -1.71 -7.60
C THR A 101 -15.16 -1.81 -6.36
N VAL A 102 -14.79 -1.10 -5.30
CA VAL A 102 -15.43 -1.18 -3.98
C VAL A 102 -15.70 0.24 -3.46
N GLN A 103 -16.84 0.44 -2.80
CA GLN A 103 -17.07 1.65 -2.02
C GLN A 103 -16.06 1.70 -0.86
N TRP A 104 -15.48 2.86 -0.58
CA TRP A 104 -14.59 2.99 0.57
C TRP A 104 -15.33 2.68 1.88
N SER A 105 -16.54 3.25 2.04
CA SER A 105 -17.47 2.92 3.12
C SER A 105 -18.90 2.95 2.60
N SER A 106 -19.62 1.86 2.72
CA SER A 106 -21.04 1.76 2.40
C SER A 106 -21.95 2.49 3.42
N ALA A 107 -21.43 2.83 4.61
CA ALA A 107 -22.13 3.59 5.62
C ALA A 107 -22.34 5.07 5.27
N GLY A 108 -21.71 5.55 4.18
CA GLY A 108 -21.84 6.93 3.72
C GLY A 108 -21.01 7.94 4.51
N HIS A 109 -20.18 7.50 5.45
CA HIS A 109 -19.30 8.34 6.24
C HIS A 109 -17.93 7.67 6.49
N ASN A 110 -16.97 8.45 6.96
CA ASN A 110 -15.61 8.02 7.26
C ASN A 110 -15.25 8.11 8.75
N ASN A 111 -16.25 7.94 9.63
CA ASN A 111 -16.04 8.19 11.07
C ASN A 111 -15.65 6.96 11.88
N GLY A 112 -15.84 5.76 11.34
CA GLY A 112 -15.83 4.55 12.14
C GLY A 112 -17.12 4.38 12.95
N ASP A 113 -17.10 3.54 13.98
CA ASP A 113 -18.23 3.29 14.89
C ASP A 113 -17.76 3.12 16.34
N ALA A 114 -18.70 2.86 17.27
CA ALA A 114 -18.40 2.73 18.70
C ALA A 114 -17.41 1.60 19.04
N ASN A 115 -17.40 0.52 18.27
CA ASN A 115 -16.52 -0.62 18.48
C ASN A 115 -15.21 -0.48 17.72
N THR A 116 -15.22 0.31 16.63
CA THR A 116 -14.11 0.49 15.71
C THR A 116 -13.96 1.98 15.38
N PRO A 117 -13.33 2.78 16.27
CA PRO A 117 -13.24 4.23 16.11
C PRO A 117 -12.28 4.66 14.98
N TYR A 118 -11.56 3.73 14.41
CA TYR A 118 -10.63 3.95 13.30
C TYR A 118 -11.37 3.85 11.96
N PRO A 119 -11.46 4.91 11.15
CA PRO A 119 -12.18 4.91 9.88
C PRO A 119 -11.79 3.77 8.95
N TRP A 120 -10.49 3.49 8.83
CA TRP A 120 -9.98 2.41 7.99
C TRP A 120 -10.51 1.04 8.40
N LEU A 121 -10.42 0.69 9.69
CA LEU A 121 -10.85 -0.63 10.19
C LEU A 121 -12.36 -0.84 10.09
N ALA A 122 -13.14 0.26 10.11
CA ALA A 122 -14.60 0.23 9.92
C ALA A 122 -15.02 0.33 8.45
N SER A 123 -14.07 0.43 7.51
CA SER A 123 -14.38 0.65 6.09
C SER A 123 -14.81 -0.64 5.38
N THR A 124 -15.66 -0.48 4.36
CA THR A 124 -16.04 -1.59 3.48
C THR A 124 -14.83 -2.16 2.71
N VAL A 125 -13.85 -1.30 2.37
CA VAL A 125 -12.61 -1.73 1.70
C VAL A 125 -11.79 -2.64 2.60
N PHE A 126 -11.67 -2.33 3.90
CA PHE A 126 -10.96 -3.19 4.86
C PHE A 126 -11.60 -4.58 4.95
N THR A 127 -12.92 -4.63 5.11
CA THR A 127 -13.69 -5.88 5.15
C THR A 127 -13.53 -6.66 3.83
N TYR A 128 -13.65 -5.98 2.69
CA TYR A 128 -13.45 -6.60 1.38
C TYR A 128 -12.06 -7.24 1.25
N LEU A 129 -11.01 -6.53 1.62
CA LEU A 129 -9.64 -7.05 1.54
C LEU A 129 -9.42 -8.24 2.48
N ASN A 130 -9.80 -8.10 3.75
CA ASN A 130 -9.42 -9.08 4.79
C ASN A 130 -10.41 -10.25 4.93
N GLU A 131 -11.68 -10.08 4.56
CA GLU A 131 -12.69 -11.13 4.68
C GLU A 131 -13.08 -11.75 3.33
N THR A 132 -12.88 -11.03 2.21
CA THR A 132 -13.25 -11.53 0.88
C THR A 132 -12.05 -11.93 0.04
N ILE A 133 -10.97 -11.13 0.03
CA ILE A 133 -9.79 -11.37 -0.81
C ILE A 133 -8.76 -12.26 -0.11
N LEU A 134 -8.42 -11.99 1.15
CA LEU A 134 -7.42 -12.76 1.88
C LEU A 134 -7.68 -14.28 1.87
N PRO A 135 -8.92 -14.77 2.07
CA PRO A 135 -9.20 -16.22 1.98
C PRO A 135 -9.06 -16.80 0.57
N LYS A 136 -8.95 -15.97 -0.46
CA LYS A 136 -8.80 -16.40 -1.87
C LYS A 136 -7.37 -16.30 -2.38
N LEU A 137 -6.43 -15.91 -1.53
CA LEU A 137 -5.00 -15.95 -1.87
C LEU A 137 -4.49 -17.38 -1.86
N PRO A 138 -3.39 -17.68 -2.59
CA PRO A 138 -2.68 -18.94 -2.46
C PRO A 138 -2.36 -19.22 -0.97
N SER A 139 -2.58 -20.44 -0.52
CA SER A 139 -2.44 -20.80 0.90
C SER A 139 -1.02 -20.63 1.45
N ASP A 140 -0.01 -20.89 0.61
CA ASP A 140 1.40 -20.68 0.93
C ASP A 140 1.72 -19.20 1.15
N LEU A 141 1.14 -18.30 0.35
CA LEU A 141 1.24 -16.86 0.58
C LEU A 141 0.47 -16.43 1.83
N ALA A 142 -0.80 -16.84 1.96
CA ALA A 142 -1.65 -16.42 3.08
C ALA A 142 -1.09 -16.82 4.45
N SER A 143 -0.29 -17.91 4.51
CA SER A 143 0.33 -18.42 5.74
C SER A 143 1.47 -17.54 6.26
N VAL A 144 2.16 -16.80 5.41
CA VAL A 144 3.32 -15.94 5.76
C VAL A 144 3.00 -14.46 5.82
N ILE A 145 1.78 -14.05 5.42
CA ILE A 145 1.36 -12.65 5.55
C ILE A 145 1.09 -12.29 7.00
N VAL A 146 1.71 -11.22 7.48
CA VAL A 146 1.55 -10.70 8.84
C VAL A 146 0.69 -9.44 8.87
N ASN A 147 0.11 -9.12 10.05
CA ASN A 147 -0.52 -7.83 10.28
C ASN A 147 0.52 -6.72 10.25
N ARG A 148 0.14 -5.60 9.66
CA ARG A 148 0.94 -4.39 9.67
C ARG A 148 0.41 -3.42 10.73
N ARG A 149 1.33 -2.80 11.48
CA ARG A 149 1.02 -1.78 12.47
C ARG A 149 1.22 -0.38 11.90
N ALA A 150 0.28 0.52 12.16
CA ALA A 150 0.36 1.91 11.73
C ALA A 150 -0.33 2.85 12.73
N LEU A 151 0.06 4.13 12.70
CA LEU A 151 -0.67 5.19 13.38
C LEU A 151 -1.92 5.54 12.58
N MET A 152 -3.07 5.53 13.25
CA MET A 152 -4.35 5.77 12.62
C MET A 152 -5.16 6.85 13.36
N GLU A 153 -5.84 7.70 12.58
CA GLU A 153 -6.80 8.65 13.11
C GLU A 153 -8.00 7.93 13.71
N GLN A 154 -8.45 8.37 14.90
CA GLN A 154 -9.69 7.95 15.52
C GLN A 154 -10.73 9.06 15.32
N ARG A 155 -11.79 8.78 14.61
CA ARG A 155 -12.81 9.78 14.27
C ARG A 155 -14.14 9.60 14.99
N TYR A 156 -14.38 8.43 15.54
CA TYR A 156 -15.65 8.19 16.21
C TYR A 156 -15.72 8.90 17.56
N THR A 157 -16.79 9.65 17.75
CA THR A 157 -17.20 10.19 19.06
C THR A 157 -18.71 9.98 19.20
N ALA A 158 -19.14 9.38 20.31
CA ALA A 158 -20.56 9.10 20.55
C ALA A 158 -21.38 10.39 20.46
N GLY A 159 -22.48 10.33 19.68
CA GLY A 159 -23.37 11.47 19.47
C GLY A 159 -22.90 12.53 18.47
N ALA A 160 -21.70 12.42 17.93
CA ALA A 160 -21.23 13.33 16.88
C ALA A 160 -21.83 12.95 15.53
N THR A 161 -22.37 13.92 14.80
CA THR A 161 -22.94 13.76 13.47
C THR A 161 -22.04 14.26 12.36
N ASN A 162 -21.07 15.12 12.67
CA ASN A 162 -20.12 15.70 11.73
C ASN A 162 -18.73 15.62 12.32
N MET A 163 -17.91 14.75 11.76
CA MET A 163 -16.53 14.59 12.16
C MET A 163 -15.62 14.95 10.99
N THR A 164 -14.75 15.92 11.20
CA THR A 164 -13.82 16.35 10.16
C THR A 164 -12.44 15.79 10.41
N GLN A 165 -11.80 16.17 11.49
CA GLN A 165 -10.50 15.65 11.89
C GLN A 165 -10.51 15.44 13.40
N SER A 166 -10.08 14.27 13.86
CA SER A 166 -9.91 13.99 15.27
C SER A 166 -8.58 14.53 15.74
N ASN A 167 -8.53 14.91 17.02
CA ASN A 167 -7.27 15.16 17.72
C ASN A 167 -6.70 13.88 18.35
N THR A 168 -7.39 12.75 18.17
CA THR A 168 -7.01 11.47 18.76
C THR A 168 -6.44 10.55 17.68
N TRP A 169 -5.26 10.04 17.96
CA TRP A 169 -4.54 9.10 17.10
C TRP A 169 -4.07 7.92 17.93
N GLY A 170 -4.04 6.75 17.34
CA GLY A 170 -3.61 5.55 18.04
C GLY A 170 -2.91 4.57 17.12
N TRP A 171 -1.96 3.84 17.68
CA TRP A 171 -1.29 2.75 17.00
C TRP A 171 -2.17 1.50 17.01
N CYS A 172 -2.45 0.97 15.85
CA CYS A 172 -3.23 -0.27 15.72
C CYS A 172 -2.72 -1.13 14.56
N ASP A 173 -3.12 -2.39 14.56
CA ASP A 173 -2.91 -3.30 13.44
C ASP A 173 -3.92 -2.97 12.35
N ILE A 174 -3.44 -2.70 11.15
CA ILE A 174 -4.25 -2.25 10.01
C ILE A 174 -4.67 -3.39 9.07
N GLY A 175 -4.51 -4.64 9.52
CA GLY A 175 -4.87 -5.85 8.78
C GLY A 175 -3.69 -6.53 8.10
N LYS A 176 -3.94 -7.74 7.63
CA LYS A 176 -3.01 -8.52 6.81
C LYS A 176 -2.94 -7.96 5.39
N LEU A 177 -4.10 -7.58 4.83
CA LEU A 177 -4.20 -6.82 3.59
C LEU A 177 -4.60 -5.38 3.92
N TRP A 178 -3.88 -4.42 3.36
CA TRP A 178 -4.03 -3.01 3.68
C TRP A 178 -3.90 -2.13 2.43
N LEU A 179 -4.16 -0.83 2.56
CA LEU A 179 -3.86 0.16 1.54
C LEU A 179 -2.80 1.15 2.07
N PRO A 180 -1.97 1.74 1.20
CA PRO A 180 -1.09 2.83 1.61
C PRO A 180 -1.90 4.09 1.96
N ASN A 181 -1.27 5.00 2.72
CA ASN A 181 -1.75 6.37 2.91
C ASN A 181 -1.05 7.33 1.93
N GLU A 182 -1.38 8.63 2.01
CA GLU A 182 -0.77 9.63 1.12
C GLU A 182 0.74 9.78 1.33
N VAL A 183 1.22 9.74 2.58
CA VAL A 183 2.66 9.87 2.88
C VAL A 183 3.44 8.68 2.30
N GLU A 184 2.87 7.51 2.32
CA GLU A 184 3.48 6.30 1.77
C GLU A 184 3.55 6.33 0.23
N VAL A 185 2.65 7.08 -0.42
CA VAL A 185 2.59 7.20 -1.90
C VAL A 185 3.28 8.47 -2.41
N TYR A 186 3.20 9.57 -1.68
CA TYR A 186 3.66 10.89 -2.15
C TYR A 186 4.80 11.49 -1.32
N GLY A 187 5.10 10.88 -0.16
CA GLY A 187 6.04 11.46 0.81
C GLY A 187 5.46 12.61 1.64
N VAL A 188 4.21 12.98 1.40
CA VAL A 188 3.54 14.13 2.04
C VAL A 188 2.03 13.89 2.13
N CYS A 189 1.38 14.49 3.13
CA CYS A 189 -0.08 14.61 3.18
C CYS A 189 -0.55 15.70 2.23
N VAL A 190 -1.58 15.44 1.43
CA VAL A 190 -2.19 16.40 0.49
C VAL A 190 -3.63 16.68 0.91
N TRP A 191 -4.44 15.65 1.06
CA TRP A 191 -5.86 15.71 1.43
C TRP A 191 -6.15 15.10 2.79
N SER A 192 -5.29 14.21 3.28
CA SER A 192 -5.40 13.61 4.60
C SER A 192 -4.94 14.54 5.72
N GLY A 193 -5.18 14.14 6.96
CA GLY A 193 -4.71 14.88 8.13
C GLY A 193 -3.19 14.92 8.22
N LEU A 194 -2.61 16.05 8.63
CA LEU A 194 -1.16 16.24 8.76
C LEU A 194 -0.51 15.17 9.65
N ASN A 195 -1.24 14.66 10.63
CA ASN A 195 -0.73 13.63 11.53
C ASN A 195 -0.56 12.26 10.87
N ASP A 196 -1.14 12.02 9.69
CA ASP A 196 -0.84 10.81 8.91
C ASP A 196 0.65 10.65 8.59
N GLY A 197 1.38 11.76 8.49
CA GLY A 197 2.83 11.78 8.29
C GLY A 197 3.67 11.95 9.56
N TRP A 198 3.08 12.47 10.63
CA TRP A 198 3.82 12.95 11.79
C TRP A 198 4.61 11.88 12.53
N ALA A 199 4.06 10.71 12.73
CA ALA A 199 4.72 9.64 13.50
C ALA A 199 5.74 8.85 12.67
N HIS A 200 5.87 9.18 11.42
CA HIS A 200 6.59 8.31 10.50
C HIS A 200 8.04 8.72 10.32
N GLY A 201 8.40 9.96 10.64
CA GLY A 201 9.75 10.43 10.40
C GLY A 201 10.18 10.27 8.93
N ASP A 202 11.45 10.31 8.70
CA ASP A 202 12.03 10.06 7.39
C ASP A 202 11.91 8.56 7.04
N GLY A 203 11.47 8.23 5.83
CA GLY A 203 11.55 6.87 5.30
C GLY A 203 10.26 6.08 5.24
N THR A 204 9.10 6.72 5.34
CA THR A 204 7.80 6.05 5.16
C THR A 204 7.26 6.14 3.74
N HIS A 205 7.81 6.99 2.90
CA HIS A 205 7.52 7.01 1.47
C HIS A 205 8.06 5.73 0.83
N TYR A 206 7.17 4.88 0.32
CA TYR A 206 7.60 3.63 -0.29
C TYR A 206 8.55 3.85 -1.46
N PRO A 207 9.70 3.18 -1.48
CA PRO A 207 10.66 3.29 -2.58
C PRO A 207 10.03 3.07 -3.96
N ILE A 208 9.07 2.16 -4.10
CA ILE A 208 8.36 1.90 -5.36
C ILE A 208 7.70 3.16 -5.94
N PHE A 209 7.27 4.11 -5.12
CA PHE A 209 6.61 5.33 -5.57
C PHE A 209 7.53 6.53 -5.75
N GLN A 210 8.83 6.39 -5.42
CA GLN A 210 9.80 7.48 -5.55
C GLN A 210 10.26 7.68 -7.00
N GLY A 211 9.94 6.77 -7.91
CA GLY A 211 10.26 6.85 -9.34
C GLY A 211 9.38 7.82 -10.16
N GLY A 212 8.55 8.64 -9.49
CA GLY A 212 7.74 9.64 -10.17
C GLY A 212 6.26 9.24 -10.33
N TRP A 213 5.50 10.05 -11.09
CA TRP A 213 4.05 9.87 -11.22
C TRP A 213 3.64 8.54 -11.87
N ALA A 214 4.43 8.03 -12.82
CA ALA A 214 4.13 6.80 -13.55
C ALA A 214 4.02 5.59 -12.63
N THR A 215 4.80 5.54 -11.54
CA THR A 215 4.79 4.44 -10.58
C THR A 215 3.51 4.40 -9.73
N ARG A 216 2.76 5.49 -9.69
CA ARG A 216 1.48 5.62 -8.97
C ARG A 216 0.26 5.29 -9.84
N VAL A 217 0.44 5.24 -11.16
CA VAL A 217 -0.63 4.88 -12.10
C VAL A 217 -0.85 3.37 -12.08
N LYS A 218 -2.10 2.96 -11.89
CA LYS A 218 -2.49 1.55 -11.86
C LYS A 218 -3.61 1.28 -12.87
N GLY A 219 -3.61 0.06 -13.43
CA GLY A 219 -4.69 -0.46 -14.25
C GLY A 219 -5.80 -1.12 -13.42
N LEU A 220 -6.99 -1.27 -13.97
CA LEU A 220 -8.09 -2.03 -13.40
C LEU A 220 -8.00 -3.49 -13.86
N GLY A 221 -7.60 -4.40 -12.96
CA GLY A 221 -7.22 -5.75 -13.31
C GLY A 221 -5.89 -5.80 -14.06
N HIS A 222 -5.35 -7.00 -14.21
CA HIS A 222 -4.07 -7.22 -14.87
C HIS A 222 -4.05 -6.67 -16.30
N ASN A 223 -3.14 -5.72 -16.59
CA ASN A 223 -3.01 -5.01 -17.87
C ASN A 223 -4.28 -4.26 -18.30
N GLY A 224 -5.14 -3.88 -17.35
CA GLY A 224 -6.34 -3.10 -17.64
C GLY A 224 -6.09 -1.61 -17.86
N GLY A 225 -7.15 -0.88 -18.24
CA GLY A 225 -7.08 0.58 -18.39
C GLY A 225 -6.81 1.28 -17.05
N ARG A 226 -6.19 2.48 -17.12
CA ARG A 226 -5.91 3.29 -15.93
C ARG A 226 -7.15 3.52 -15.08
N CYS A 227 -7.00 3.41 -13.75
CA CYS A 227 -8.11 3.58 -12.82
C CYS A 227 -7.75 4.51 -11.65
N HIS A 228 -8.80 4.98 -10.96
CA HIS A 228 -8.67 5.62 -9.66
C HIS A 228 -8.62 4.54 -8.59
N TRP A 229 -7.70 4.63 -7.61
CA TRP A 229 -7.57 3.63 -6.59
C TRP A 229 -7.48 4.22 -5.18
N TRP A 230 -8.15 3.56 -4.24
CA TRP A 230 -8.29 4.01 -2.87
C TRP A 230 -6.98 3.98 -2.08
N LEU A 231 -6.85 4.94 -1.19
CA LEU A 231 -5.92 4.94 -0.07
C LEU A 231 -6.67 4.63 1.23
N ARG A 232 -5.94 4.20 2.29
CA ARG A 232 -6.56 4.00 3.60
C ARG A 232 -6.86 5.30 4.33
N ALA A 233 -6.20 6.39 3.95
CA ALA A 233 -6.38 7.70 4.55
C ALA A 233 -7.74 8.30 4.24
N VAL A 234 -8.31 9.00 5.20
CA VAL A 234 -9.54 9.76 5.03
C VAL A 234 -9.23 11.25 4.81
N ARG A 235 -10.13 11.93 4.14
CA ARG A 235 -9.98 13.34 3.85
C ARG A 235 -10.13 14.18 5.12
N SER A 236 -9.18 15.07 5.43
CA SER A 236 -9.10 15.78 6.71
C SER A 236 -10.31 16.68 6.97
N ALA A 237 -10.79 17.43 6.08
CA ALA A 237 -11.91 18.36 6.28
C ALA A 237 -13.27 17.80 5.81
N SER A 238 -13.48 16.48 5.89
CA SER A 238 -14.68 15.85 5.37
C SER A 238 -15.08 14.63 6.19
N SER A 239 -16.34 14.53 6.57
CA SER A 239 -16.93 13.35 7.21
C SER A 239 -17.36 12.27 6.20
N THR A 240 -17.32 12.57 4.89
CA THR A 240 -17.82 11.70 3.82
C THR A 240 -16.78 11.46 2.72
N GLY A 241 -15.53 11.83 2.92
CA GLY A 241 -14.48 11.72 1.91
C GLY A 241 -13.33 10.80 2.33
N ALA A 242 -12.78 10.06 1.37
CA ALA A 242 -11.53 9.31 1.50
C ALA A 242 -10.52 9.77 0.44
N CYS A 243 -9.23 9.55 0.72
CA CYS A 243 -8.16 9.86 -0.21
C CYS A 243 -8.03 8.77 -1.25
N TYR A 244 -7.68 9.15 -2.47
CA TYR A 244 -7.40 8.22 -3.57
C TYR A 244 -6.31 8.75 -4.48
N VAL A 245 -5.75 7.86 -5.29
CA VAL A 245 -4.83 8.20 -6.38
C VAL A 245 -5.61 8.25 -7.69
N GLY A 246 -5.48 9.35 -8.41
CA GLY A 246 -6.10 9.55 -9.72
C GLY A 246 -5.53 8.62 -10.79
N ASN A 247 -6.25 8.47 -11.91
CA ASN A 247 -5.81 7.64 -13.04
C ASN A 247 -4.55 8.14 -13.76
N ASN A 248 -4.10 9.34 -13.43
CA ASN A 248 -2.84 9.96 -13.86
C ASN A 248 -1.80 10.05 -12.74
N GLY A 249 -2.04 9.42 -11.57
CA GLY A 249 -1.11 9.39 -10.44
C GLY A 249 -1.22 10.56 -9.48
N ASP A 250 -2.20 11.46 -9.63
CA ASP A 250 -2.41 12.62 -8.76
C ASP A 250 -3.09 12.26 -7.45
N PRO A 251 -2.77 12.96 -6.33
CA PRO A 251 -3.53 12.84 -5.09
C PRO A 251 -4.89 13.53 -5.23
N SER A 252 -5.94 12.89 -4.74
CA SER A 252 -7.28 13.49 -4.73
C SER A 252 -8.17 12.91 -3.61
N GLY A 253 -9.35 13.50 -3.40
CA GLY A 253 -10.34 13.07 -2.43
C GLY A 253 -11.71 12.83 -3.08
N TRP A 254 -12.35 11.71 -2.73
CA TRP A 254 -13.63 11.29 -3.30
C TRP A 254 -14.63 10.90 -2.22
N GLY A 255 -15.92 10.93 -2.53
CA GLY A 255 -16.96 10.47 -1.62
C GLY A 255 -16.80 8.98 -1.30
N VAL A 256 -16.92 8.61 -0.03
CA VAL A 256 -16.72 7.21 0.44
C VAL A 256 -17.67 6.20 -0.18
N THR A 257 -18.83 6.65 -0.69
CA THR A 257 -19.82 5.82 -1.41
C THR A 257 -19.50 5.62 -2.89
N SER A 258 -18.48 6.31 -3.41
CA SER A 258 -18.01 6.06 -4.76
C SER A 258 -17.28 4.71 -4.84
N SER A 259 -17.34 4.05 -5.99
CA SER A 259 -16.66 2.77 -6.22
C SER A 259 -15.30 3.01 -6.85
N GLY A 260 -14.24 2.82 -6.07
CA GLY A 260 -12.85 2.93 -6.51
C GLY A 260 -12.15 1.57 -6.59
N ALA A 261 -11.10 1.49 -7.36
CA ALA A 261 -10.28 0.29 -7.48
C ALA A 261 -9.41 0.09 -6.24
N VAL A 262 -8.96 -1.14 -6.02
CA VAL A 262 -8.24 -1.54 -4.80
C VAL A 262 -7.01 -2.34 -5.19
N PRO A 263 -5.78 -1.86 -4.90
CA PRO A 263 -4.58 -2.67 -5.06
C PRO A 263 -4.48 -3.71 -3.94
N LEU A 264 -3.77 -4.80 -4.22
CA LEU A 264 -3.42 -5.80 -3.21
C LEU A 264 -2.09 -5.41 -2.55
N CYS A 265 -2.12 -5.17 -1.24
CA CYS A 265 -0.94 -4.80 -0.46
C CYS A 265 -0.83 -5.70 0.77
N PHE A 266 0.38 -6.23 1.03
CA PHE A 266 0.65 -7.13 2.16
C PHE A 266 2.12 -7.09 2.59
N ARG A 267 2.40 -7.61 3.79
CA ARG A 267 3.73 -7.70 4.40
C ARG A 267 4.09 -9.14 4.73
N ILE A 268 5.37 -9.48 4.54
CA ILE A 268 6.02 -10.70 5.05
C ILE A 268 7.14 -10.26 6.00
N ALA A 269 7.18 -10.84 7.24
CA ALA A 269 8.12 -10.44 8.29
C ALA A 269 8.47 -11.60 9.23
#